data_da67f3970dead2b28aeda2450fc55a99
#
_entry.id   da67f3970dead2b28aeda2450fc55a99
#
_cell.length_a   1.000
_cell.length_b   1.000
_cell.length_c   1.000
_cell.angle_alpha   90.00
_cell.angle_beta   90.00
_cell.angle_gamma   90.00
#
_symmetry.space_group_name_H-M   'P 1'
#
loop_
_entity.id
_entity.type
_entity.pdbx_description
1 polymer ?
#
loop_
_entity_poly.entity_id
_entity_poly.type
_entity_poly.pdbx_seq_one_letter_code
_entity_poly.pdbx_strand_id
1 'polypeptide(L)'
;MRMRLLYPPVEPHEQGMLDVGDGHEIYWEVSGNPAGRPAVFLHGGPGSGTTALQRRLFDPAAYRIVLFDQRGCGRSTPSVLAPDADLSANTTWHLVADMETLRAHLGIDRWQLFGGSWGATLAMAYAQTHPGRVSEIILRGVFLLRRRELDWMYRGGAGNLFPEAWADFAALVPAGDVLEGYHRLVNDADPEVRARAAAAWSNWEGAAVSLLPNPGLTATYADPRFAVPFARIALHYFVQDGWLAENQLVRDAGKLAGIPGRIVQGRYDAVCPPATAWELHRAWPDSRLLLLPQAGHAVTDRGVLDALLEATDEFRPSAE
;
A
#
# COMPACT_ATOMS: atom_id res chain seq x y z
N MET A 1 -22.53 17.99 -2.32
CA MET A 1 -22.22 17.08 -1.19
C MET A 1 -21.11 17.73 -0.39
N ARG A 2 -21.25 17.90 0.93
CA ARG A 2 -20.23 18.52 1.78
C ARG A 2 -19.11 17.48 1.93
N MET A 3 -17.86 17.83 1.57
CA MET A 3 -16.70 16.94 1.76
C MET A 3 -16.57 16.58 3.24
N ARG A 4 -16.43 15.31 3.55
CA ARG A 4 -16.12 14.86 4.92
C ARG A 4 -14.69 15.28 5.27
N LEU A 5 -14.48 15.65 6.50
CA LEU A 5 -13.16 15.90 7.04
C LEU A 5 -12.63 14.61 7.68
N LEU A 6 -11.32 14.44 7.62
CA LEU A 6 -10.63 13.43 8.41
C LEU A 6 -11.03 13.55 9.88
N TYR A 7 -11.06 12.45 10.60
CA TYR A 7 -11.22 12.45 12.05
C TYR A 7 -10.17 13.34 12.73
N PRO A 8 -10.45 13.86 13.93
CA PRO A 8 -9.48 14.68 14.67
C PRO A 8 -8.12 13.99 14.79
N PRO A 9 -7.03 14.74 14.87
CA PRO A 9 -5.73 14.16 15.20
C PRO A 9 -5.78 13.38 16.52
N VAL A 10 -5.11 12.24 16.54
CA VAL A 10 -4.95 11.41 17.73
C VAL A 10 -3.50 10.95 17.82
N GLU A 11 -2.93 11.04 19.00
CA GLU A 11 -1.57 10.55 19.26
C GLU A 11 -1.60 9.08 19.69
N PRO A 12 -0.55 8.30 19.40
CA PRO A 12 -0.44 6.93 19.88
C PRO A 12 -0.30 6.92 21.41
N HIS A 13 -1.02 6.03 22.04
CA HIS A 13 -0.89 5.75 23.48
C HIS A 13 0.09 4.60 23.76
N GLU A 14 0.45 3.85 22.73
CA GLU A 14 1.42 2.77 22.77
C GLU A 14 2.20 2.73 21.45
N GLN A 15 3.51 2.51 21.51
CA GLN A 15 4.37 2.38 20.33
C GLN A 15 5.68 1.69 20.69
N GLY A 16 6.33 1.09 19.72
CA GLY A 16 7.62 0.42 19.95
C GLY A 16 8.24 -0.14 18.69
N MET A 17 9.33 -0.88 18.91
CA MET A 17 9.97 -1.74 17.92
C MET A 17 9.65 -3.19 18.28
N LEU A 18 9.34 -4.02 17.30
CA LEU A 18 9.05 -5.44 17.49
C LEU A 18 10.02 -6.26 16.65
N ASP A 19 10.79 -7.11 17.31
CA ASP A 19 11.62 -8.11 16.63
C ASP A 19 10.72 -9.11 15.90
N VAL A 20 10.93 -9.23 14.60
CA VAL A 20 10.17 -10.12 13.70
C VAL A 20 11.09 -11.19 13.06
N GLY A 21 12.27 -11.38 13.62
CA GLY A 21 13.27 -12.31 13.15
C GLY A 21 14.12 -11.78 11.98
N ASP A 22 15.08 -12.60 11.55
CA ASP A 22 16.00 -12.30 10.44
C ASP A 22 16.78 -10.99 10.60
N GLY A 23 16.94 -10.49 11.84
CA GLY A 23 17.58 -9.21 12.14
C GLY A 23 16.73 -7.99 11.83
N HIS A 24 15.41 -8.16 11.65
CA HIS A 24 14.46 -7.07 11.42
C HIS A 24 13.64 -6.74 12.65
N GLU A 25 13.49 -5.43 12.92
CA GLU A 25 12.52 -4.89 13.86
C GLU A 25 11.55 -3.97 13.12
N ILE A 26 10.25 -4.20 13.28
CA ILE A 26 9.23 -3.32 12.72
C ILE A 26 8.78 -2.29 13.75
N TYR A 27 8.68 -1.03 13.32
CA TYR A 27 8.02 0.00 14.11
C TYR A 27 6.51 -0.22 14.08
N TRP A 28 5.87 -0.10 15.24
CA TRP A 28 4.42 -0.13 15.38
C TRP A 28 3.93 0.91 16.38
N GLU A 29 2.66 1.29 16.24
CA GLU A 29 1.96 2.21 17.14
C GLU A 29 0.49 1.85 17.24
N VAL A 30 -0.10 2.13 18.41
CA VAL A 30 -1.55 1.99 18.68
C VAL A 30 -2.11 3.32 19.14
N SER A 31 -3.22 3.73 18.52
CA SER A 31 -3.94 4.96 18.87
C SER A 31 -5.45 4.71 18.94
N GLY A 32 -6.19 5.72 19.38
CA GLY A 32 -7.64 5.65 19.53
C GLY A 32 -8.08 4.94 20.81
N ASN A 33 -9.20 4.22 20.76
CA ASN A 33 -9.80 3.55 21.92
C ASN A 33 -9.13 2.18 22.18
N PRO A 34 -8.45 1.97 23.31
CA PRO A 34 -7.83 0.67 23.64
C PRO A 34 -8.81 -0.51 23.66
N ALA A 35 -10.08 -0.27 23.99
CA ALA A 35 -11.17 -1.26 23.99
C ALA A 35 -11.97 -1.27 22.69
N GLY A 36 -11.60 -0.42 21.72
CA GLY A 36 -12.28 -0.31 20.45
C GLY A 36 -12.02 -1.50 19.53
N ARG A 37 -12.71 -1.52 18.37
CA ARG A 37 -12.50 -2.53 17.34
C ARG A 37 -11.07 -2.46 16.81
N PRO A 38 -10.29 -3.55 16.82
CA PRO A 38 -8.96 -3.54 16.27
C PRO A 38 -8.98 -3.37 14.74
N ALA A 39 -8.19 -2.42 14.24
CA ALA A 39 -8.00 -2.19 12.82
C ALA A 39 -6.52 -1.94 12.54
N VAL A 40 -5.98 -2.57 11.49
CA VAL A 40 -4.60 -2.35 11.04
C VAL A 40 -4.60 -1.69 9.67
N PHE A 41 -3.79 -0.64 9.54
CA PHE A 41 -3.55 0.04 8.27
C PHE A 41 -2.29 -0.49 7.61
N LEU A 42 -2.42 -0.91 6.36
CA LEU A 42 -1.35 -1.46 5.53
C LEU A 42 -0.95 -0.42 4.49
N HIS A 43 0.21 0.19 4.67
CA HIS A 43 0.68 1.22 3.75
C HIS A 43 1.03 0.67 2.37
N GLY A 44 1.00 1.55 1.38
CA GLY A 44 1.30 1.25 -0.01
C GLY A 44 2.79 1.31 -0.36
N GLY A 45 3.05 1.47 -1.62
CA GLY A 45 4.35 1.48 -2.24
C GLY A 45 4.56 0.24 -3.13
N PRO A 46 5.21 -0.83 -2.67
CA PRO A 46 5.74 -1.04 -1.31
C PRO A 46 6.82 -0.04 -0.91
N GLY A 47 6.99 0.18 0.40
CA GLY A 47 8.07 1.02 0.92
C GLY A 47 7.69 2.46 1.33
N SER A 48 6.40 2.85 1.29
CA SER A 48 5.98 4.22 1.64
C SER A 48 6.12 4.57 3.13
N GLY A 49 6.01 3.58 4.02
CA GLY A 49 5.87 3.83 5.46
C GLY A 49 4.52 4.42 5.85
N THR A 50 4.33 4.68 7.14
CA THR A 50 3.12 5.30 7.70
C THR A 50 3.36 6.71 8.23
N THR A 51 2.29 7.49 8.33
CA THR A 51 2.27 8.83 8.91
C THR A 51 1.07 9.00 9.84
N ALA A 52 1.01 10.06 10.60
CA ALA A 52 -0.13 10.38 11.46
C ALA A 52 -1.46 10.55 10.71
N LEU A 53 -1.41 10.76 9.38
CA LEU A 53 -2.62 10.95 8.57
C LEU A 53 -3.51 9.70 8.58
N GLN A 54 -2.91 8.50 8.51
CA GLN A 54 -3.66 7.26 8.43
C GLN A 54 -4.48 6.97 9.71
N ARG A 55 -4.04 7.43 10.88
CA ARG A 55 -4.82 7.33 12.13
C ARG A 55 -6.20 7.98 11.97
N ARG A 56 -6.28 9.05 11.19
CA ARG A 56 -7.46 9.89 11.00
C ARG A 56 -8.46 9.36 9.97
N LEU A 57 -8.21 8.17 9.43
CA LEU A 57 -9.16 7.43 8.59
C LEU A 57 -10.17 6.63 9.43
N PHE A 58 -9.97 6.56 10.73
CA PHE A 58 -10.79 5.81 11.67
C PHE A 58 -11.35 6.72 12.76
N ASP A 59 -12.57 6.43 13.23
CA ASP A 59 -13.13 7.08 14.42
C ASP A 59 -12.32 6.66 15.66
N PRO A 60 -11.57 7.59 16.29
CA PRO A 60 -10.72 7.24 17.42
C PRO A 60 -11.49 6.83 18.67
N ALA A 61 -12.80 7.11 18.76
CA ALA A 61 -13.65 6.64 19.85
C ALA A 61 -14.09 5.18 19.66
N ALA A 62 -14.16 4.70 18.42
CA ALA A 62 -14.68 3.38 18.07
C ALA A 62 -13.58 2.34 17.79
N TYR A 63 -12.41 2.78 17.35
CA TYR A 63 -11.35 1.90 16.89
C TYR A 63 -10.10 1.89 17.77
N ARG A 64 -9.51 0.71 17.93
CA ARG A 64 -8.12 0.50 18.33
C ARG A 64 -7.29 0.45 17.06
N ILE A 65 -6.64 1.57 16.74
CA ILE A 65 -6.00 1.81 15.44
C ILE A 65 -4.54 1.40 15.50
N VAL A 66 -4.14 0.41 14.72
CA VAL A 66 -2.77 -0.08 14.61
C VAL A 66 -2.16 0.41 13.31
N LEU A 67 -1.01 1.10 13.39
CA LEU A 67 -0.13 1.39 12.27
C LEU A 67 1.19 0.66 12.49
N PHE A 68 1.83 0.23 11.41
CA PHE A 68 3.20 -0.26 11.45
C PHE A 68 3.92 0.06 10.14
N ASP A 69 5.21 0.25 10.22
CA ASP A 69 6.06 0.41 9.05
C ASP A 69 6.58 -0.98 8.65
N GLN A 70 6.37 -1.39 7.39
CA GLN A 70 6.84 -2.68 6.87
C GLN A 70 8.37 -2.73 6.87
N ARG A 71 8.95 -3.93 6.73
CA ARG A 71 10.41 -4.13 6.74
C ARG A 71 11.12 -3.14 5.80
N GLY A 72 12.21 -2.55 6.25
CA GLY A 72 13.12 -1.75 5.46
C GLY A 72 12.71 -0.30 5.24
N CYS A 73 11.49 0.12 5.60
CA CYS A 73 11.01 1.49 5.37
C CYS A 73 10.54 2.19 6.64
N GLY A 74 10.29 3.49 6.51
CA GLY A 74 9.82 4.32 7.61
C GLY A 74 10.78 4.30 8.79
N ARG A 75 10.27 3.87 9.95
CA ARG A 75 11.00 3.77 11.23
C ARG A 75 11.50 2.35 11.53
N SER A 76 11.13 1.36 10.69
CA SER A 76 11.58 -0.03 10.83
C SER A 76 13.06 -0.19 10.48
N THR A 77 13.72 -1.17 11.13
CA THR A 77 15.16 -1.44 10.96
C THR A 77 15.43 -2.89 10.56
N PRO A 78 16.53 -3.14 9.80
CA PRO A 78 17.43 -2.16 9.19
C PRO A 78 16.75 -1.36 8.08
N SER A 79 17.19 -0.11 7.88
CA SER A 79 16.68 0.74 6.79
C SER A 79 17.34 0.36 5.47
N VAL A 80 16.55 0.33 4.39
CA VAL A 80 17.06 0.13 3.01
C VAL A 80 17.86 1.32 2.48
N LEU A 81 18.00 2.41 3.23
CA LEU A 81 18.89 3.51 2.88
C LEU A 81 20.37 3.12 2.94
N ALA A 82 20.73 2.11 3.74
CA ALA A 82 22.08 1.57 3.76
C ALA A 82 22.41 0.95 2.40
N PRO A 83 23.58 1.24 1.80
CA PRO A 83 23.97 0.72 0.50
C PRO A 83 24.01 -0.80 0.43
N ASP A 84 24.39 -1.42 1.53
CA ASP A 84 24.56 -2.86 1.76
C ASP A 84 23.33 -3.53 2.40
N ALA A 85 22.17 -2.85 2.43
CA ALA A 85 20.96 -3.41 3.00
C ALA A 85 20.58 -4.71 2.27
N ASP A 86 20.50 -5.79 3.02
CA ASP A 86 20.00 -7.07 2.54
C ASP A 86 18.48 -7.10 2.57
N LEU A 87 17.86 -7.33 1.42
CA LEU A 87 16.42 -7.44 1.25
C LEU A 87 15.94 -8.91 1.11
N SER A 88 16.81 -9.89 1.25
CA SER A 88 16.48 -11.32 1.06
C SER A 88 15.34 -11.79 1.99
N ALA A 89 15.31 -11.27 3.22
CA ALA A 89 14.26 -11.51 4.20
C ALA A 89 13.13 -10.45 4.16
N ASN A 90 12.94 -9.73 3.05
CA ASN A 90 11.86 -8.78 2.86
C ASN A 90 10.99 -9.22 1.67
N THR A 91 10.10 -10.17 1.90
CA THR A 91 9.17 -10.72 0.91
C THR A 91 7.73 -10.58 1.39
N THR A 92 6.75 -10.77 0.51
CA THR A 92 5.33 -10.78 0.89
C THR A 92 5.04 -11.73 2.05
N TRP A 93 5.70 -12.89 2.08
CA TRP A 93 5.47 -13.90 3.11
C TRP A 93 6.10 -13.55 4.45
N HIS A 94 7.25 -12.86 4.46
CA HIS A 94 7.79 -12.27 5.68
C HIS A 94 6.84 -11.21 6.24
N LEU A 95 6.28 -10.32 5.39
CA LEU A 95 5.32 -9.31 5.85
C LEU A 95 4.03 -9.94 6.39
N VAL A 96 3.55 -11.03 5.79
CA VAL A 96 2.39 -11.79 6.31
C VAL A 96 2.70 -12.37 7.70
N ALA A 97 3.90 -12.92 7.90
CA ALA A 97 4.36 -13.43 9.19
C ALA A 97 4.54 -12.31 10.23
N ASP A 98 5.10 -11.16 9.82
CA ASP A 98 5.26 -9.98 10.67
C ASP A 98 3.90 -9.48 11.19
N MET A 99 2.87 -9.47 10.34
CA MET A 99 1.51 -9.11 10.74
C MET A 99 0.96 -10.06 11.80
N GLU A 100 1.20 -11.38 11.70
CA GLU A 100 0.79 -12.34 12.74
C GLU A 100 1.56 -12.13 14.04
N THR A 101 2.87 -11.86 13.95
CA THR A 101 3.71 -11.55 15.10
C THR A 101 3.20 -10.29 15.82
N LEU A 102 2.91 -9.23 15.06
CA LEU A 102 2.38 -7.98 15.60
C LEU A 102 0.98 -8.18 16.20
N ARG A 103 0.09 -8.90 15.52
CA ARG A 103 -1.25 -9.20 16.02
C ARG A 103 -1.19 -9.93 17.37
N ALA A 104 -0.34 -10.96 17.46
CA ALA A 104 -0.17 -11.74 18.69
C ALA A 104 0.48 -10.90 19.81
N HIS A 105 1.50 -10.08 19.50
CA HIS A 105 2.13 -9.15 20.43
C HIS A 105 1.12 -8.19 21.07
N LEU A 106 0.18 -7.68 20.27
CA LEU A 106 -0.87 -6.76 20.73
C LEU A 106 -2.06 -7.47 21.37
N GLY A 107 -2.07 -8.80 21.49
CA GLY A 107 -3.16 -9.57 22.05
C GLY A 107 -4.48 -9.46 21.26
N ILE A 108 -4.41 -9.22 19.96
CA ILE A 108 -5.56 -9.08 19.07
C ILE A 108 -5.93 -10.45 18.52
N ASP A 109 -7.17 -10.89 18.67
CA ASP A 109 -7.65 -12.14 18.08
C ASP A 109 -7.96 -12.00 16.59
N ARG A 110 -8.74 -10.98 16.24
CA ARG A 110 -9.12 -10.63 14.85
C ARG A 110 -9.08 -9.12 14.68
N TRP A 111 -8.71 -8.67 13.48
CA TRP A 111 -8.70 -7.26 13.14
C TRP A 111 -9.30 -6.96 11.76
N GLN A 112 -9.75 -5.73 11.61
CA GLN A 112 -10.11 -5.18 10.32
C GLN A 112 -8.81 -4.81 9.57
N LEU A 113 -8.73 -5.17 8.30
CA LEU A 113 -7.64 -4.77 7.42
C LEU A 113 -8.04 -3.54 6.61
N PHE A 114 -7.15 -2.55 6.52
CA PHE A 114 -7.31 -1.43 5.63
C PHE A 114 -6.04 -1.29 4.79
N GLY A 115 -6.14 -1.55 3.48
CA GLY A 115 -5.00 -1.48 2.57
C GLY A 115 -5.29 -0.69 1.30
N GLY A 116 -4.31 0.09 0.85
CA GLY A 116 -4.40 0.79 -0.43
C GLY A 116 -3.19 0.49 -1.32
N SER A 117 -3.39 0.34 -2.64
CA SER A 117 -2.32 0.05 -3.59
C SER A 117 -1.61 -1.26 -3.21
N TRP A 118 -0.29 -1.27 -3.03
CA TRP A 118 0.44 -2.40 -2.46
C TRP A 118 -0.16 -2.90 -1.13
N GLY A 119 -0.66 -2.00 -0.28
CA GLY A 119 -1.35 -2.41 0.96
C GLY A 119 -2.59 -3.28 0.69
N ALA A 120 -3.25 -3.14 -0.46
CA ALA A 120 -4.33 -4.04 -0.87
C ALA A 120 -3.79 -5.44 -1.24
N THR A 121 -2.64 -5.52 -1.91
CA THR A 121 -1.93 -6.78 -2.18
C THR A 121 -1.63 -7.52 -0.87
N LEU A 122 -1.01 -6.82 0.09
CA LEU A 122 -0.67 -7.38 1.39
C LEU A 122 -1.90 -7.79 2.20
N ALA A 123 -2.97 -6.97 2.20
CA ALA A 123 -4.24 -7.31 2.83
C ALA A 123 -4.83 -8.61 2.29
N MET A 124 -4.82 -8.76 0.98
CA MET A 124 -5.33 -9.97 0.30
C MET A 124 -4.47 -11.19 0.59
N ALA A 125 -3.14 -11.07 0.52
CA ALA A 125 -2.22 -12.16 0.83
C ALA A 125 -2.38 -12.63 2.29
N TYR A 126 -2.46 -11.69 3.23
CA TYR A 126 -2.69 -11.99 4.64
C TYR A 126 -4.06 -12.64 4.88
N ALA A 127 -5.14 -12.06 4.36
CA ALA A 127 -6.49 -12.56 4.58
C ALA A 127 -6.70 -13.97 3.99
N GLN A 128 -6.08 -14.25 2.85
CA GLN A 128 -6.15 -15.58 2.23
C GLN A 128 -5.31 -16.64 2.96
N THR A 129 -4.29 -16.21 3.70
CA THR A 129 -3.45 -17.08 4.53
C THR A 129 -4.06 -17.29 5.92
N HIS A 130 -4.62 -16.25 6.51
CA HIS A 130 -5.18 -16.24 7.87
C HIS A 130 -6.63 -15.74 7.91
N PRO A 131 -7.58 -16.36 7.18
CA PRO A 131 -8.96 -15.83 7.10
C PRO A 131 -9.65 -15.76 8.46
N GLY A 132 -9.33 -16.66 9.39
CA GLY A 132 -9.85 -16.64 10.76
C GLY A 132 -9.38 -15.45 11.61
N ARG A 133 -8.38 -14.69 11.16
CA ARG A 133 -7.83 -13.51 11.85
C ARG A 133 -8.35 -12.19 11.31
N VAL A 134 -9.23 -12.22 10.32
CA VAL A 134 -9.76 -11.03 9.67
C VAL A 134 -11.25 -10.88 9.96
N SER A 135 -11.64 -9.70 10.41
CA SER A 135 -13.06 -9.38 10.64
C SER A 135 -13.70 -8.75 9.40
N GLU A 136 -13.08 -7.76 8.80
CA GLU A 136 -13.49 -7.08 7.56
C GLU A 136 -12.26 -6.58 6.80
N ILE A 137 -12.47 -6.21 5.53
CA ILE A 137 -11.40 -5.67 4.68
C ILE A 137 -11.88 -4.42 3.95
N ILE A 138 -11.11 -3.34 4.04
CA ILE A 138 -11.29 -2.12 3.23
C ILE A 138 -10.10 -2.01 2.29
N LEU A 139 -10.38 -1.94 0.99
CA LEU A 139 -9.36 -1.78 -0.05
C LEU A 139 -9.56 -0.49 -0.85
N ARG A 140 -8.46 0.18 -1.22
CA ARG A 140 -8.46 1.34 -2.11
C ARG A 140 -7.40 1.18 -3.19
N GLY A 141 -7.77 1.54 -4.46
CA GLY A 141 -6.81 1.48 -5.56
C GLY A 141 -6.19 0.10 -5.68
N VAL A 142 -7.02 -0.91 -5.97
CA VAL A 142 -6.64 -2.32 -5.85
C VAL A 142 -5.51 -2.67 -6.81
N PHE A 143 -4.40 -3.14 -6.25
CA PHE A 143 -3.26 -3.72 -6.92
C PHE A 143 -3.10 -5.17 -6.47
N LEU A 144 -2.95 -6.10 -7.40
CA LEU A 144 -2.83 -7.54 -7.11
C LEU A 144 -1.52 -8.15 -7.64
N LEU A 145 -0.62 -7.26 -8.08
CA LEU A 145 0.74 -7.58 -8.52
C LEU A 145 0.78 -8.66 -9.62
N ARG A 146 -0.16 -8.57 -10.56
CA ARG A 146 -0.16 -9.41 -11.76
C ARG A 146 0.75 -8.81 -12.83
N ARG A 147 1.33 -9.65 -13.68
CA ARG A 147 2.22 -9.20 -14.75
C ARG A 147 1.59 -8.10 -15.59
N ARG A 148 0.32 -8.23 -15.98
CA ARG A 148 -0.38 -7.21 -16.77
C ARG A 148 -0.51 -5.84 -16.06
N GLU A 149 -0.52 -5.81 -14.72
CA GLU A 149 -0.57 -4.55 -13.96
C GLU A 149 0.80 -3.87 -13.95
N LEU A 150 1.87 -4.65 -13.81
CA LEU A 150 3.23 -4.17 -13.97
C LEU A 150 3.50 -3.71 -15.41
N ASP A 151 3.05 -4.48 -16.40
CA ASP A 151 3.18 -4.10 -17.82
C ASP A 151 2.43 -2.81 -18.14
N TRP A 152 1.24 -2.61 -17.58
CA TRP A 152 0.49 -1.37 -17.71
C TRP A 152 1.30 -0.18 -17.20
N MET A 153 1.85 -0.27 -16.00
CA MET A 153 2.53 0.86 -15.36
C MET A 153 3.95 1.07 -15.92
N TYR A 154 4.70 -0.01 -16.19
CA TYR A 154 6.14 0.06 -16.45
C TYR A 154 6.57 -0.40 -17.86
N ARG A 155 5.62 -0.67 -18.77
CA ARG A 155 5.91 -1.00 -20.17
C ARG A 155 5.10 -0.17 -21.16
N GLY A 156 4.81 1.09 -20.79
CA GLY A 156 4.24 2.10 -21.68
C GLY A 156 2.71 2.15 -21.73
N GLY A 157 1.97 1.31 -20.99
CA GLY A 157 0.50 1.40 -20.92
C GLY A 157 0.05 2.75 -20.39
N ALA A 158 0.41 3.08 -19.13
CA ALA A 158 0.13 4.37 -18.51
C ALA A 158 0.88 5.53 -19.20
N GLY A 159 2.00 5.26 -19.87
CA GLY A 159 2.72 6.23 -20.68
C GLY A 159 1.91 6.85 -21.82
N ASN A 160 0.83 6.19 -22.27
CA ASN A 160 -0.10 6.80 -23.22
C ASN A 160 -0.94 7.94 -22.60
N LEU A 161 -1.04 7.99 -21.28
CA LEU A 161 -1.75 9.06 -20.56
C LEU A 161 -0.79 10.18 -20.12
N PHE A 162 0.48 9.86 -19.87
CA PHE A 162 1.52 10.76 -19.37
C PHE A 162 2.80 10.64 -20.22
N PRO A 163 2.74 10.99 -21.53
CA PRO A 163 3.85 10.70 -22.46
C PRO A 163 5.14 11.44 -22.13
N GLU A 164 5.07 12.66 -21.60
CA GLU A 164 6.22 13.43 -21.17
C GLU A 164 6.94 12.79 -19.97
N ALA A 165 6.20 12.43 -18.92
CA ALA A 165 6.76 11.78 -17.75
C ALA A 165 7.30 10.37 -18.08
N TRP A 166 6.62 9.66 -18.97
CA TRP A 166 7.10 8.38 -19.50
C TRP A 166 8.40 8.50 -20.27
N ALA A 167 8.54 9.54 -21.13
CA ALA A 167 9.76 9.75 -21.88
C ALA A 167 10.98 9.98 -20.97
N ASP A 168 10.82 10.79 -19.93
CA ASP A 168 11.87 11.03 -18.92
C ASP A 168 12.21 9.75 -18.15
N PHE A 169 11.20 8.98 -17.73
CA PHE A 169 11.37 7.72 -17.04
C PHE A 169 12.08 6.69 -17.93
N ALA A 170 11.61 6.46 -19.14
CA ALA A 170 12.17 5.45 -20.03
C ALA A 170 13.60 5.80 -20.52
N ALA A 171 13.98 7.09 -20.54
CA ALA A 171 15.29 7.53 -20.98
C ALA A 171 16.46 6.97 -20.18
N LEU A 172 16.25 6.62 -18.89
CA LEU A 172 17.30 6.03 -18.05
C LEU A 172 17.56 4.54 -18.36
N VAL A 173 16.60 3.85 -18.99
CA VAL A 173 16.73 2.46 -19.42
C VAL A 173 16.28 2.36 -20.88
N PRO A 174 17.12 2.83 -21.82
CA PRO A 174 16.74 2.95 -23.25
C PRO A 174 16.65 1.59 -23.97
N ALA A 175 17.11 0.51 -23.35
CA ALA A 175 17.08 -0.84 -23.92
C ALA A 175 16.89 -1.89 -22.83
N GLY A 176 16.18 -2.96 -23.18
CA GLY A 176 15.90 -4.08 -22.27
C GLY A 176 14.63 -3.88 -21.43
N ASP A 177 14.52 -4.68 -20.38
CA ASP A 177 13.39 -4.59 -19.44
C ASP A 177 13.58 -3.41 -18.49
N VAL A 178 12.56 -2.55 -18.38
CA VAL A 178 12.62 -1.33 -17.59
C VAL A 178 12.71 -1.66 -16.09
N LEU A 179 11.96 -2.64 -15.58
CA LEU A 179 12.00 -3.03 -14.17
C LEU A 179 13.39 -3.54 -13.78
N GLU A 180 13.96 -4.46 -14.58
CA GLU A 180 15.31 -5.00 -14.39
C GLU A 180 16.38 -3.89 -14.48
N GLY A 181 16.20 -2.97 -15.44
CA GLY A 181 17.10 -1.83 -15.61
C GLY A 181 17.10 -0.93 -14.38
N TYR A 182 15.94 -0.51 -13.92
CA TYR A 182 15.82 0.31 -12.73
C TYR A 182 16.27 -0.42 -11.45
N HIS A 183 15.96 -1.72 -11.34
CA HIS A 183 16.44 -2.53 -10.20
C HIS A 183 17.97 -2.54 -10.10
N ARG A 184 18.69 -2.64 -11.24
CA ARG A 184 20.15 -2.51 -11.23
C ARG A 184 20.60 -1.11 -10.81
N LEU A 185 19.97 -0.05 -11.38
CA LEU A 185 20.36 1.34 -11.12
C LEU A 185 20.14 1.76 -9.66
N VAL A 186 19.04 1.35 -9.02
CA VAL A 186 18.78 1.70 -7.59
C VAL A 186 19.66 0.91 -6.62
N ASN A 187 20.36 -0.10 -7.09
CA ASN A 187 21.32 -0.90 -6.33
C ASN A 187 22.77 -0.70 -6.83
N ASP A 188 23.03 0.29 -7.68
CA ASP A 188 24.38 0.59 -8.16
C ASP A 188 25.34 0.96 -7.04
N ALA A 189 26.63 0.71 -7.22
CA ALA A 189 27.66 1.09 -6.25
C ALA A 189 27.78 2.62 -6.09
N ASP A 190 27.55 3.37 -7.19
CA ASP A 190 27.59 4.83 -7.21
C ASP A 190 26.31 5.42 -6.58
N PRO A 191 26.42 6.19 -5.48
CA PRO A 191 25.27 6.82 -4.82
C PRO A 191 24.54 7.85 -5.70
N GLU A 192 25.22 8.49 -6.65
CA GLU A 192 24.61 9.46 -7.55
C GLU A 192 23.71 8.73 -8.57
N VAL A 193 24.16 7.58 -9.07
CA VAL A 193 23.35 6.71 -9.94
C VAL A 193 22.10 6.24 -9.22
N ARG A 194 22.25 5.74 -7.99
CA ARG A 194 21.10 5.31 -7.16
C ARG A 194 20.09 6.43 -6.94
N ALA A 195 20.56 7.60 -6.52
CA ALA A 195 19.71 8.75 -6.23
C ALA A 195 18.94 9.22 -7.48
N ARG A 196 19.62 9.31 -8.62
CA ARG A 196 19.01 9.69 -9.91
C ARG A 196 17.96 8.68 -10.35
N ALA A 197 18.23 7.40 -10.25
CA ALA A 197 17.29 6.35 -10.61
C ALA A 197 16.06 6.35 -9.69
N ALA A 198 16.28 6.48 -8.38
CA ALA A 198 15.19 6.56 -7.41
C ALA A 198 14.30 7.78 -7.63
N ALA A 199 14.89 8.94 -7.92
CA ALA A 199 14.15 10.15 -8.25
C ALA A 199 13.31 10.00 -9.52
N ALA A 200 13.87 9.41 -10.57
CA ALA A 200 13.14 9.19 -11.83
C ALA A 200 11.99 8.19 -11.65
N TRP A 201 12.22 7.09 -10.91
CA TRP A 201 11.17 6.14 -10.53
C TRP A 201 10.04 6.82 -9.77
N SER A 202 10.39 7.54 -8.71
CA SER A 202 9.42 8.21 -7.84
C SER A 202 8.64 9.30 -8.59
N ASN A 203 9.30 10.08 -9.44
CA ASN A 203 8.62 11.11 -10.25
C ASN A 203 7.62 10.50 -11.23
N TRP A 204 7.94 9.36 -11.85
CA TRP A 204 7.02 8.64 -12.72
C TRP A 204 5.76 8.21 -11.97
N GLU A 205 5.92 7.59 -10.81
CA GLU A 205 4.80 7.21 -9.94
C GLU A 205 3.98 8.43 -9.52
N GLY A 206 4.67 9.51 -9.11
CA GLY A 206 4.05 10.77 -8.70
C GLY A 206 3.25 11.46 -9.80
N ALA A 207 3.66 11.31 -11.07
CA ALA A 207 2.93 11.84 -12.22
C ALA A 207 1.59 11.13 -12.44
N ALA A 208 1.52 9.82 -12.17
CA ALA A 208 0.35 9.00 -12.43
C ALA A 208 -0.63 8.90 -11.23
N VAL A 209 -0.19 9.25 -10.01
CA VAL A 209 -0.92 8.96 -8.77
C VAL A 209 -2.19 9.79 -8.58
N SER A 210 -2.28 10.98 -9.14
CA SER A 210 -3.44 11.89 -9.01
C SER A 210 -4.12 12.11 -10.34
N LEU A 211 -5.46 12.15 -10.35
CA LEU A 211 -6.23 12.50 -11.55
C LEU A 211 -5.98 13.95 -11.99
N LEU A 212 -5.82 14.85 -11.05
CA LEU A 212 -5.52 16.26 -11.30
C LEU A 212 -4.18 16.63 -10.64
N PRO A 213 -3.48 17.66 -11.14
CA PRO A 213 -2.22 18.11 -10.54
C PRO A 213 -2.34 18.32 -9.03
N ASN A 214 -1.44 17.71 -8.27
CA ASN A 214 -1.39 17.81 -6.81
C ASN A 214 0.04 18.17 -6.35
N PRO A 215 0.34 19.46 -6.16
CA PRO A 215 1.69 19.93 -5.81
C PRO A 215 2.23 19.29 -4.51
N GLY A 216 1.36 18.99 -3.55
CA GLY A 216 1.77 18.35 -2.29
C GLY A 216 2.27 16.92 -2.50
N LEU A 217 1.55 16.12 -3.30
CA LEU A 217 2.00 14.78 -3.67
C LEU A 217 3.26 14.83 -4.54
N THR A 218 3.31 15.71 -5.54
CA THR A 218 4.51 15.90 -6.37
C THR A 218 5.74 16.20 -5.51
N ALA A 219 5.62 17.08 -4.51
CA ALA A 219 6.72 17.39 -3.59
C ALA A 219 7.13 16.16 -2.74
N THR A 220 6.16 15.35 -2.30
CA THR A 220 6.44 14.12 -1.55
C THR A 220 7.24 13.11 -2.38
N TYR A 221 6.81 12.88 -3.64
CA TYR A 221 7.49 11.94 -4.53
C TYR A 221 8.88 12.45 -4.99
N ALA A 222 9.10 13.76 -4.98
CA ALA A 222 10.39 14.37 -5.29
C ALA A 222 11.38 14.38 -4.09
N ASP A 223 10.91 14.11 -2.86
CA ASP A 223 11.79 14.08 -1.68
C ASP A 223 12.68 12.83 -1.69
N PRO A 224 14.02 12.95 -1.69
CA PRO A 224 14.92 11.80 -1.71
C PRO A 224 14.74 10.84 -0.52
N ARG A 225 14.27 11.35 0.63
CA ARG A 225 14.00 10.53 1.83
C ARG A 225 12.82 9.59 1.63
N PHE A 226 11.89 9.96 0.74
CA PHE A 226 10.80 9.11 0.27
C PHE A 226 11.22 8.28 -0.94
N ALA A 227 11.81 8.91 -1.95
CA ALA A 227 12.08 8.31 -3.25
C ALA A 227 13.01 7.08 -3.18
N VAL A 228 14.09 7.15 -2.36
CA VAL A 228 15.08 6.06 -2.31
C VAL A 228 14.53 4.77 -1.69
N PRO A 229 13.95 4.76 -0.47
CA PRO A 229 13.38 3.54 0.08
C PRO A 229 12.20 3.04 -0.75
N PHE A 230 11.35 3.93 -1.25
CA PHE A 230 10.24 3.60 -2.11
C PHE A 230 10.69 2.86 -3.37
N ALA A 231 11.64 3.41 -4.14
CA ALA A 231 12.13 2.79 -5.38
C ALA A 231 12.84 1.45 -5.13
N ARG A 232 13.73 1.38 -4.10
CA ARG A 232 14.47 0.15 -3.82
C ARG A 232 13.56 -1.00 -3.41
N ILE A 233 12.60 -0.74 -2.52
CA ILE A 233 11.65 -1.77 -2.07
C ILE A 233 10.69 -2.14 -3.19
N ALA A 234 10.08 -1.17 -3.89
CA ALA A 234 9.16 -1.46 -4.98
C ALA A 234 9.78 -2.35 -6.05
N LEU A 235 10.98 -1.99 -6.51
CA LEU A 235 11.69 -2.75 -7.54
C LEU A 235 12.10 -4.16 -7.05
N HIS A 236 12.53 -4.29 -5.79
CA HIS A 236 12.81 -5.60 -5.18
C HIS A 236 11.59 -6.53 -5.24
N TYR A 237 10.39 -6.00 -4.97
CA TYR A 237 9.16 -6.77 -5.06
C TYR A 237 8.74 -7.05 -6.51
N PHE A 238 8.84 -6.06 -7.40
CA PHE A 238 8.29 -6.16 -8.74
C PHE A 238 9.10 -7.08 -9.67
N VAL A 239 10.42 -7.12 -9.52
CA VAL A 239 11.26 -8.05 -10.29
C VAL A 239 11.12 -9.51 -9.82
N GLN A 240 10.58 -9.73 -8.64
CA GLN A 240 10.30 -11.05 -8.05
C GLN A 240 8.81 -11.44 -8.09
N ASP A 241 7.97 -10.70 -8.87
CA ASP A 241 6.52 -10.88 -8.91
C ASP A 241 5.88 -10.95 -7.51
N GLY A 242 6.50 -10.28 -6.51
CA GLY A 242 6.10 -10.26 -5.10
C GLY A 242 6.06 -11.63 -4.42
N TRP A 243 6.76 -12.63 -4.97
CA TRP A 243 6.70 -14.05 -4.54
C TRP A 243 5.27 -14.62 -4.57
N LEU A 244 4.42 -14.08 -5.44
CA LEU A 244 3.06 -14.55 -5.70
C LEU A 244 3.03 -15.30 -7.03
N ALA A 245 2.26 -16.38 -7.12
CA ALA A 245 1.97 -16.97 -8.41
C ALA A 245 1.05 -16.04 -9.23
N GLU A 246 1.21 -16.05 -10.54
CA GLU A 246 0.39 -15.22 -11.43
C GLU A 246 -1.11 -15.40 -11.13
N ASN A 247 -1.80 -14.29 -10.97
CA ASN A 247 -3.23 -14.21 -10.66
C ASN A 247 -3.65 -14.90 -9.34
N GLN A 248 -2.73 -15.21 -8.43
CA GLN A 248 -3.00 -15.94 -7.19
C GLN A 248 -4.10 -15.30 -6.36
N LEU A 249 -4.04 -14.00 -6.12
CA LEU A 249 -4.95 -13.31 -5.20
C LEU A 249 -6.40 -13.25 -5.73
N VAL A 250 -6.62 -13.25 -7.04
CA VAL A 250 -7.96 -13.36 -7.63
C VAL A 250 -8.44 -14.82 -7.61
N ARG A 251 -7.59 -15.74 -8.03
CA ARG A 251 -7.91 -17.18 -8.04
C ARG A 251 -8.34 -17.67 -6.65
N ASP A 252 -7.64 -17.22 -5.62
CA ASP A 252 -7.82 -17.64 -4.22
C ASP A 252 -8.83 -16.76 -3.45
N ALA A 253 -9.50 -15.81 -4.11
CA ALA A 253 -10.46 -14.88 -3.47
C ALA A 253 -11.65 -15.60 -2.80
N GLY A 254 -11.99 -16.82 -3.23
CA GLY A 254 -12.99 -17.65 -2.56
C GLY A 254 -12.66 -17.99 -1.10
N LYS A 255 -11.38 -17.92 -0.69
CA LYS A 255 -10.96 -18.08 0.73
C LYS A 255 -11.47 -16.95 1.64
N LEU A 256 -11.94 -15.84 1.05
CA LEU A 256 -12.52 -14.70 1.78
C LEU A 256 -14.03 -14.83 2.00
N ALA A 257 -14.64 -15.96 1.67
CA ALA A 257 -16.06 -16.19 1.92
C ALA A 257 -16.40 -15.96 3.41
N GLY A 258 -17.44 -15.17 3.66
CA GLY A 258 -17.86 -14.77 5.02
C GLY A 258 -17.07 -13.59 5.61
N ILE A 259 -16.09 -13.03 4.91
CA ILE A 259 -15.40 -11.80 5.33
C ILE A 259 -15.97 -10.62 4.53
N PRO A 260 -16.68 -9.68 5.16
CA PRO A 260 -17.22 -8.51 4.48
C PRO A 260 -16.12 -7.60 3.94
N GLY A 261 -16.30 -7.09 2.72
CA GLY A 261 -15.33 -6.22 2.05
C GLY A 261 -15.92 -4.93 1.51
N ARG A 262 -15.12 -3.85 1.54
CA ARG A 262 -15.38 -2.60 0.85
C ARG A 262 -14.21 -2.29 -0.06
N ILE A 263 -14.49 -2.11 -1.34
CA ILE A 263 -13.49 -1.75 -2.35
C ILE A 263 -13.85 -0.35 -2.86
N VAL A 264 -12.97 0.61 -2.64
CA VAL A 264 -13.08 1.99 -3.14
C VAL A 264 -12.08 2.17 -4.27
N GLN A 265 -12.58 2.46 -5.47
CA GLN A 265 -11.76 2.51 -6.67
C GLN A 265 -12.08 3.73 -7.52
N GLY A 266 -11.07 4.50 -7.92
CA GLY A 266 -11.24 5.57 -8.89
C GLY A 266 -11.47 5.04 -10.30
N ARG A 267 -12.42 5.65 -11.04
CA ARG A 267 -12.69 5.27 -12.44
C ARG A 267 -11.51 5.53 -13.36
N TYR A 268 -10.75 6.57 -13.06
CA TYR A 268 -9.59 7.03 -13.84
C TYR A 268 -8.27 6.80 -13.11
N ASP A 269 -8.22 5.74 -12.29
CA ASP A 269 -7.00 5.31 -11.63
C ASP A 269 -6.00 4.81 -12.69
N ALA A 270 -4.97 5.63 -12.93
CA ALA A 270 -3.94 5.34 -13.93
C ALA A 270 -2.83 4.43 -13.37
N VAL A 271 -2.68 4.35 -12.05
CA VAL A 271 -1.70 3.46 -11.39
C VAL A 271 -2.25 2.04 -11.32
N CYS A 272 -3.47 1.90 -10.76
CA CYS A 272 -4.15 0.62 -10.59
C CYS A 272 -5.50 0.65 -11.33
N PRO A 273 -5.54 0.28 -12.61
CA PRO A 273 -6.75 0.37 -13.42
C PRO A 273 -7.96 -0.35 -12.79
N PRO A 274 -9.17 0.21 -12.89
CA PRO A 274 -10.37 -0.29 -12.21
C PRO A 274 -10.80 -1.71 -12.61
N ALA A 275 -10.26 -2.24 -13.71
CA ALA A 275 -10.48 -3.62 -14.14
C ALA A 275 -10.03 -4.62 -13.07
N THR A 276 -8.91 -4.36 -12.38
CA THR A 276 -8.40 -5.20 -11.29
C THR A 276 -9.38 -5.26 -10.12
N ALA A 277 -9.87 -4.11 -9.66
CA ALA A 277 -10.86 -4.04 -8.59
C ALA A 277 -12.19 -4.71 -8.97
N TRP A 278 -12.62 -4.57 -10.23
CA TRP A 278 -13.79 -5.23 -10.76
C TRP A 278 -13.68 -6.75 -10.77
N GLU A 279 -12.54 -7.29 -11.22
CA GLU A 279 -12.29 -8.73 -11.23
C GLU A 279 -12.22 -9.32 -9.83
N LEU A 280 -11.54 -8.63 -8.91
CA LEU A 280 -11.49 -9.03 -7.51
C LEU A 280 -12.91 -9.07 -6.90
N HIS A 281 -13.70 -8.03 -7.10
CA HIS A 281 -15.09 -7.98 -6.64
C HIS A 281 -15.91 -9.16 -7.17
N ARG A 282 -15.75 -9.50 -8.45
CA ARG A 282 -16.44 -10.65 -9.05
C ARG A 282 -16.04 -12.00 -8.44
N ALA A 283 -14.83 -12.11 -7.94
CA ALA A 283 -14.28 -13.32 -7.33
C ALA A 283 -14.50 -13.38 -5.80
N TRP A 284 -14.84 -12.25 -5.17
CA TRP A 284 -15.07 -12.15 -3.72
C TRP A 284 -16.54 -11.80 -3.41
N PRO A 285 -17.39 -12.80 -3.09
CA PRO A 285 -18.85 -12.64 -3.00
C PRO A 285 -19.31 -11.62 -1.94
N ASP A 286 -18.59 -11.53 -0.82
CA ASP A 286 -18.95 -10.66 0.31
C ASP A 286 -18.38 -9.24 0.18
N SER A 287 -17.78 -8.91 -0.96
CA SER A 287 -17.28 -7.55 -1.24
C SER A 287 -18.37 -6.65 -1.83
N ARG A 288 -18.25 -5.35 -1.59
CA ARG A 288 -18.97 -4.29 -2.31
C ARG A 288 -17.97 -3.36 -2.97
N LEU A 289 -18.14 -3.11 -4.26
CA LEU A 289 -17.30 -2.22 -5.04
C LEU A 289 -17.99 -0.88 -5.26
N LEU A 290 -17.30 0.20 -4.89
CA LEU A 290 -17.68 1.57 -5.22
C LEU A 290 -16.68 2.12 -6.25
N LEU A 291 -17.16 2.30 -7.48
CA LEU A 291 -16.42 2.97 -8.56
C LEU A 291 -16.72 4.47 -8.55
N LEU A 292 -15.76 5.29 -8.18
CA LEU A 292 -15.88 6.74 -8.11
C LEU A 292 -15.67 7.37 -9.49
N PRO A 293 -16.69 8.03 -10.07
CA PRO A 293 -16.69 8.42 -11.49
C PRO A 293 -15.72 9.57 -11.83
N GLN A 294 -15.20 10.28 -10.83
CA GLN A 294 -14.33 11.46 -11.00
C GLN A 294 -13.06 11.39 -10.14
N ALA A 295 -12.56 10.18 -9.90
CA ALA A 295 -11.37 9.95 -9.09
C ALA A 295 -10.33 9.09 -9.83
N GLY A 296 -9.07 9.33 -9.53
CA GLY A 296 -7.91 8.51 -9.85
C GLY A 296 -7.47 7.65 -8.66
N HIS A 297 -6.13 7.57 -8.46
CA HIS A 297 -5.53 6.73 -7.43
C HIS A 297 -5.45 7.40 -6.06
N ALA A 298 -5.25 8.71 -5.99
CA ALA A 298 -4.95 9.40 -4.74
C ALA A 298 -6.13 9.41 -3.75
N VAL A 299 -5.82 9.28 -2.46
CA VAL A 299 -6.82 9.45 -1.38
C VAL A 299 -7.44 10.85 -1.41
N THR A 300 -6.68 11.84 -1.89
CA THR A 300 -7.11 13.23 -2.04
C THR A 300 -7.98 13.49 -3.26
N ASP A 301 -8.13 12.52 -4.15
CA ASP A 301 -9.03 12.66 -5.30
C ASP A 301 -10.49 12.70 -4.85
N ARG A 302 -11.32 13.38 -5.65
CA ARG A 302 -12.69 13.71 -5.28
C ARG A 302 -13.52 12.49 -4.89
N GLY A 303 -14.02 12.49 -3.66
CA GLY A 303 -14.91 11.47 -3.11
C GLY A 303 -14.19 10.22 -2.58
N VAL A 304 -12.88 10.06 -2.82
CA VAL A 304 -12.13 8.90 -2.31
C VAL A 304 -12.10 8.91 -0.79
N LEU A 305 -11.71 10.04 -0.20
CA LEU A 305 -11.69 10.19 1.26
C LEU A 305 -13.07 9.96 1.88
N ASP A 306 -14.12 10.55 1.30
CA ASP A 306 -15.50 10.40 1.78
C ASP A 306 -15.92 8.93 1.82
N ALA A 307 -15.65 8.20 0.73
CA ALA A 307 -15.98 6.78 0.60
C ALA A 307 -15.19 5.89 1.57
N LEU A 308 -13.93 6.22 1.84
CA LEU A 308 -13.11 5.47 2.81
C LEU A 308 -13.58 5.69 4.24
N LEU A 309 -13.96 6.94 4.59
CA LEU A 309 -14.52 7.24 5.90
C LEU A 309 -15.91 6.59 6.08
N GLU A 310 -16.73 6.52 5.02
CA GLU A 310 -18.00 5.77 5.05
C GLU A 310 -17.76 4.28 5.27
N ALA A 311 -16.74 3.70 4.63
CA ALA A 311 -16.41 2.29 4.79
C ALA A 311 -15.93 1.97 6.22
N THR A 312 -15.10 2.82 6.83
CA THR A 312 -14.69 2.64 8.23
C THR A 312 -15.86 2.83 9.18
N ASP A 313 -16.75 3.81 8.94
CA ASP A 313 -17.94 4.04 9.77
C ASP A 313 -18.94 2.89 9.70
N GLU A 314 -19.10 2.27 8.53
CA GLU A 314 -20.00 1.12 8.37
C GLU A 314 -19.57 -0.07 9.23
N PHE A 315 -18.27 -0.26 9.40
CA PHE A 315 -17.72 -1.38 10.15
C PHE A 315 -17.44 -1.05 11.64
N ARG A 316 -17.65 0.19 12.08
CA ARG A 316 -17.50 0.50 13.50
C ARG A 316 -18.53 -0.28 14.34
N PRO A 317 -18.20 -0.63 15.61
CA PRO A 317 -19.17 -1.19 16.53
C PRO A 317 -20.39 -0.28 16.67
N SER A 318 -21.59 -0.86 16.74
CA SER A 318 -22.79 -0.12 17.17
C SER A 318 -22.53 0.47 18.54
N ALA A 319 -22.86 1.73 18.77
CA ALA A 319 -22.88 2.28 20.11
C ALA A 319 -23.94 1.47 20.92
N GLU A 320 -23.49 0.74 21.96
CA GLU A 320 -24.40 0.13 22.91
C GLU A 320 -25.12 1.18 23.75
#